data_a66211ce90dbd79f2f6a393b6ef6ea36
#
_entry.id   a66211ce90dbd79f2f6a393b6ef6ea36
#
_cell.length_a   1.000
_cell.length_b   1.000
_cell.length_c   1.000
_cell.angle_alpha   90.00
_cell.angle_beta   90.00
_cell.angle_gamma   90.00
#
_symmetry.space_group_name_H-M   'P 1'
#
loop_
_entity.id
_entity.type
_entity.pdbx_description
1 polymer ?
#
loop_
_entity_poly.entity_id
_entity_poly.type
_entity_poly.pdbx_seq_one_letter_code
_entity_poly.pdbx_strand_id
1 'polypeptide(L)'
;MKLNPDRTLNVGVQVLPLGGDVFKIVDHAISVIASRGIRFEVGPMETVMEGKLDDLLDAAKAAHLACFEAGAESVMTLIKIGDHAAGTTIEQKVGKYRASFT
;
A
#
# COMPACT_ATOMS: atom_id res chain seq x y z
N MET A 1 22.12 -10.29 10.86
CA MET A 1 22.33 -9.53 9.60
C MET A 1 22.23 -8.05 9.89
N LYS A 2 23.15 -7.29 9.35
CA LYS A 2 23.18 -5.85 9.56
C LYS A 2 22.12 -5.17 8.71
N LEU A 3 21.38 -4.23 9.30
CA LEU A 3 20.33 -3.50 8.60
C LEU A 3 20.92 -2.51 7.59
N ASN A 4 20.55 -2.66 6.32
CA ASN A 4 20.88 -1.69 5.27
C ASN A 4 19.96 -0.49 5.44
N PRO A 5 20.48 0.71 5.77
CA PRO A 5 19.65 1.90 5.99
C PRO A 5 18.97 2.39 4.70
N ASP A 6 19.51 2.05 3.54
CA ASP A 6 18.97 2.46 2.24
C ASP A 6 18.09 1.40 1.59
N ARG A 7 17.73 0.37 2.35
CA ARG A 7 16.97 -0.75 1.84
C ARG A 7 15.59 -0.32 1.35
N THR A 8 15.12 -1.01 0.33
CA THR A 8 13.74 -0.93 -0.17
C THR A 8 12.92 -2.03 0.51
N LEU A 9 11.68 -1.71 0.85
CA LEU A 9 10.77 -2.67 1.47
C LEU A 9 9.35 -2.52 0.90
N ASN A 10 8.43 -3.36 1.38
CA ASN A 10 7.04 -3.32 0.94
C ASN A 10 6.11 -3.02 2.10
N VAL A 11 5.09 -2.23 1.80
CA VAL A 11 3.96 -1.99 2.72
C VAL A 11 2.67 -2.28 1.96
N GLY A 12 1.87 -3.20 2.49
CA GLY A 12 0.52 -3.45 2.02
C GLY A 12 -0.47 -2.64 2.85
N VAL A 13 -1.39 -1.96 2.20
CA VAL A 13 -2.45 -1.21 2.88
C VAL A 13 -3.81 -1.63 2.34
N GLN A 14 -4.70 -1.98 3.27
CA GLN A 14 -6.09 -2.29 2.96
C GLN A 14 -6.98 -1.36 3.77
N VAL A 15 -7.73 -0.50 3.09
CA VAL A 15 -8.71 0.36 3.75
C VAL A 15 -10.09 -0.29 3.65
N LEU A 16 -10.80 -0.36 4.77
CA LEU A 16 -12.12 -0.97 4.87
C LEU A 16 -13.12 0.07 5.38
N PRO A 17 -13.68 0.91 4.46
CA PRO A 17 -14.70 1.87 4.85
C PRO A 17 -15.96 1.15 5.29
N LEU A 18 -16.55 1.62 6.38
CA LEU A 18 -17.80 1.09 6.92
C LEU A 18 -18.92 2.10 6.64
N GLY A 19 -19.76 1.77 5.68
CA GLY A 19 -20.83 2.66 5.22
C GLY A 19 -20.38 3.57 4.08
N GLY A 20 -21.34 4.23 3.45
CA GLY A 20 -21.09 5.10 2.30
C GLY A 20 -20.87 4.33 1.00
N ASP A 21 -20.39 5.03 -0.01
CA ASP A 21 -20.04 4.44 -1.30
C ASP A 21 -18.62 3.87 -1.22
N VAL A 22 -18.52 2.59 -0.87
CA VAL A 22 -17.25 1.93 -0.61
C VAL A 22 -16.28 2.01 -1.80
N PHE A 23 -16.78 1.78 -3.02
CA PHE A 23 -15.91 1.81 -4.19
C PHE A 23 -15.34 3.20 -4.46
N LYS A 24 -16.17 4.23 -4.32
CA LYS A 24 -15.74 5.62 -4.49
C LYS A 24 -14.70 6.02 -3.44
N ILE A 25 -14.92 5.60 -2.19
CA ILE A 25 -14.01 5.89 -1.09
C ILE A 25 -12.65 5.21 -1.32
N VAL A 26 -12.68 3.93 -1.71
CA VAL A 26 -11.45 3.18 -1.99
C VAL A 26 -10.70 3.78 -3.20
N ASP A 27 -11.43 4.17 -4.24
CA ASP A 27 -10.83 4.84 -5.41
C ASP A 27 -10.10 6.12 -5.00
N HIS A 28 -10.68 6.91 -4.11
CA HIS A 28 -10.04 8.13 -3.63
C HIS A 28 -8.76 7.80 -2.84
N ALA A 29 -8.80 6.79 -1.97
CA ALA A 29 -7.63 6.37 -1.21
C ALA A 29 -6.48 5.93 -2.13
N ILE A 30 -6.80 5.16 -3.19
CA ILE A 30 -5.82 4.72 -4.18
C ILE A 30 -5.25 5.93 -4.94
N SER A 31 -6.08 6.90 -5.30
CA SER A 31 -5.62 8.10 -6.01
C SER A 31 -4.63 8.91 -5.18
N VAL A 32 -4.80 8.93 -3.86
CA VAL A 32 -3.88 9.61 -2.96
C VAL A 32 -2.52 8.90 -2.93
N ILE A 33 -2.51 7.56 -2.91
CA ILE A 33 -1.27 6.79 -3.02
C ILE A 33 -0.58 7.09 -4.36
N ALA A 34 -1.34 7.07 -5.45
CA ALA A 34 -0.82 7.33 -6.79
C ALA A 34 -0.16 8.70 -6.91
N SER A 35 -0.67 9.70 -6.18
CA SER A 35 -0.14 11.07 -6.21
C SER A 35 1.22 11.20 -5.52
N ARG A 36 1.66 10.19 -4.77
CA ARG A 36 2.90 10.24 -3.99
C ARG A 36 4.16 9.94 -4.78
N GLY A 37 4.04 9.48 -6.02
CA GLY A 37 5.20 9.16 -6.86
C GLY A 37 5.97 7.91 -6.43
N ILE A 38 5.42 7.09 -5.54
CA ILE A 38 6.02 5.82 -5.12
C ILE A 38 5.54 4.69 -6.03
N ARG A 39 6.32 3.62 -6.12
CA ARG A 39 5.89 2.43 -6.84
C ARG A 39 4.80 1.72 -6.06
N PHE A 40 3.70 1.38 -6.72
CA PHE A 40 2.59 0.66 -6.09
C PHE A 40 1.88 -0.25 -7.09
N GLU A 41 1.18 -1.22 -6.56
CA GLU A 41 0.30 -2.11 -7.32
C GLU A 41 -1.00 -2.28 -6.58
N VAL A 42 -2.11 -2.10 -7.30
CA VAL A 42 -3.44 -2.34 -6.75
C VAL A 42 -3.77 -3.82 -6.96
N GLY A 43 -3.90 -4.55 -5.87
CA GLY A 43 -4.34 -5.94 -5.90
C GLY A 43 -5.83 -6.05 -5.59
N PRO A 44 -6.38 -7.27 -5.67
CA PRO A 44 -7.81 -7.48 -5.39
C PRO A 44 -8.18 -7.32 -3.92
N MET A 45 -7.21 -7.37 -3.01
CA MET A 45 -7.47 -7.31 -1.57
C MET A 45 -6.75 -6.17 -0.88
N GLU A 46 -5.63 -5.69 -1.44
CA GLU A 46 -4.87 -4.60 -0.85
C GLU A 46 -3.99 -3.94 -1.91
N THR A 47 -3.54 -2.74 -1.62
CA THR A 47 -2.53 -2.05 -2.43
C THR A 47 -1.17 -2.27 -1.81
N VAL A 48 -0.20 -2.69 -2.62
CA VAL A 48 1.17 -2.93 -2.16
C VAL A 48 2.08 -1.84 -2.70
N MET A 49 2.85 -1.25 -1.81
CA MET A 49 3.80 -0.18 -2.12
C MET A 49 5.23 -0.65 -1.94
N GLU A 50 6.14 -0.05 -2.67
CA GLU A 50 7.57 -0.36 -2.60
C GLU A 50 8.37 0.93 -2.47
N GLY A 51 9.30 0.96 -1.52
CA GLY A 51 10.12 2.13 -1.29
C GLY A 51 10.71 2.16 0.10
N LYS A 52 10.91 3.36 0.64
CA LYS A 52 11.46 3.58 1.98
C LYS A 52 10.36 3.56 3.03
N LEU A 53 10.69 3.05 4.20
CA LEU A 53 9.71 2.84 5.27
C LEU A 53 8.88 4.09 5.59
N ASP A 54 9.54 5.22 5.82
CA ASP A 54 8.84 6.44 6.21
C ASP A 54 7.91 6.94 5.11
N ASP A 55 8.35 6.88 3.85
CA ASP A 55 7.53 7.29 2.71
C ASP A 55 6.30 6.39 2.56
N LEU A 56 6.48 5.09 2.74
CA LEU A 56 5.38 4.13 2.60
C LEU A 56 4.37 4.24 3.73
N LEU A 57 4.83 4.44 4.96
CA LEU A 57 3.93 4.64 6.09
C LEU A 57 3.17 5.96 5.98
N ASP A 58 3.84 7.00 5.47
CA ASP A 58 3.19 8.28 5.19
C ASP A 58 2.08 8.12 4.15
N ALA A 59 2.34 7.39 3.08
CA ALA A 59 1.35 7.11 2.04
C ALA A 59 0.17 6.29 2.59
N ALA A 60 0.44 5.29 3.42
CA ALA A 60 -0.61 4.48 4.05
C ALA A 60 -1.48 5.33 4.98
N LYS A 61 -0.87 6.21 5.77
CA LYS A 61 -1.60 7.17 6.61
C LYS A 61 -2.48 8.08 5.77
N ALA A 62 -1.95 8.60 4.66
CA ALA A 62 -2.71 9.48 3.77
C ALA A 62 -3.89 8.75 3.14
N ALA A 63 -3.72 7.49 2.75
CA ALA A 63 -4.80 6.68 2.19
C ALA A 63 -5.91 6.46 3.23
N HIS A 64 -5.54 6.20 4.48
CA HIS A 64 -6.50 6.07 5.58
C HIS A 64 -7.31 7.35 5.77
N LEU A 65 -6.64 8.50 5.85
CA LEU A 65 -7.31 9.79 6.03
C LEU A 65 -8.17 10.18 4.82
N ALA A 66 -7.75 9.79 3.61
CA ALA A 66 -8.50 10.05 2.39
C ALA A 66 -9.90 9.43 2.41
N CYS A 67 -10.08 8.33 3.13
CA CYS A 67 -11.39 7.71 3.25
C CYS A 67 -12.41 8.65 3.91
N PHE A 68 -12.01 9.39 4.93
CA PHE A 68 -12.86 10.37 5.58
C PHE A 68 -13.17 11.56 4.67
N GLU A 69 -12.17 11.99 3.88
CA GLU A 69 -12.36 13.07 2.90
C GLU A 69 -13.41 12.69 1.86
N ALA A 70 -13.50 11.40 1.51
CA ALA A 70 -14.44 10.89 0.52
C ALA A 70 -15.80 10.50 1.13
N GLY A 71 -16.02 10.77 2.42
CA GLY A 71 -17.31 10.60 3.06
C GLY A 71 -17.47 9.39 3.96
N ALA A 72 -16.40 8.65 4.24
CA ALA A 72 -16.49 7.56 5.21
C ALA A 72 -16.71 8.11 6.63
N GLU A 73 -17.59 7.48 7.38
CA GLU A 73 -17.79 7.81 8.80
C GLU A 73 -16.89 6.97 9.69
N SER A 74 -16.55 5.78 9.25
CA SER A 74 -15.70 4.84 9.98
C SER A 74 -14.85 4.07 9.01
N VAL A 75 -13.62 3.79 9.37
CA VAL A 75 -12.66 3.06 8.52
C VAL A 75 -11.82 2.13 9.39
N MET A 76 -11.69 0.88 8.97
CA MET A 76 -10.66 0.00 9.51
C MET A 76 -9.55 -0.12 8.48
N THR A 77 -8.33 0.19 8.87
CA THR A 77 -7.18 0.11 7.97
C THR A 77 -6.19 -0.92 8.49
N LEU A 78 -5.81 -1.85 7.63
CA LEU A 78 -4.78 -2.84 7.93
C LEU A 78 -3.53 -2.48 7.16
N ILE A 79 -2.42 -2.44 7.88
CA ILE A 79 -1.12 -2.13 7.29
C ILE A 79 -0.18 -3.29 7.61
N LYS A 80 0.41 -3.86 6.56
CA LYS A 80 1.40 -4.93 6.69
C LYS A 80 2.73 -4.41 6.17
N ILE A 81 3.77 -4.65 6.93
CA ILE A 81 5.13 -4.27 6.56
C ILE A 81 5.91 -5.54 6.27
N GLY A 82 6.34 -5.71 5.01
CA GLY A 82 7.24 -6.77 4.61
C GLY A 82 8.63 -6.20 4.45
N ASP A 83 9.54 -6.57 5.34
CA ASP A 83 10.87 -5.98 5.41
C ASP A 83 11.94 -7.05 5.48
N HIS A 84 13.10 -6.74 4.95
CA HIS A 84 14.28 -7.59 5.03
C HIS A 84 15.49 -6.70 5.26
N ALA A 85 16.39 -7.11 6.12
CA ALA A 85 17.55 -6.28 6.49
C ALA A 85 18.39 -5.84 5.29
N ALA A 86 18.42 -6.63 4.21
CA ALA A 86 19.14 -6.30 2.97
C ALA A 86 18.23 -5.68 1.90
N GLY A 87 16.93 -5.55 2.16
CA GLY A 87 15.94 -5.07 1.19
C GLY A 87 15.08 -6.17 0.61
N THR A 88 13.91 -5.80 0.09
CA THR A 88 13.00 -6.73 -0.58
C THR A 88 12.14 -5.95 -1.57
N THR A 89 11.76 -6.60 -2.68
CA THR A 89 10.98 -5.97 -3.74
C THR A 89 9.75 -6.80 -4.08
N ILE A 90 8.76 -6.15 -4.70
CA ILE A 90 7.57 -6.82 -5.23
C ILE A 90 8.00 -7.87 -6.25
N GLU A 91 8.90 -7.51 -7.15
CA GLU A 91 9.38 -8.40 -8.22
C GLU A 91 9.99 -9.69 -7.67
N GLN A 92 10.80 -9.59 -6.61
CA GLN A 92 11.39 -10.77 -5.97
C GLN A 92 10.34 -11.74 -5.44
N LYS A 93 9.21 -11.21 -4.99
CA LYS A 93 8.15 -12.03 -4.39
C LYS A 93 7.22 -12.65 -5.41
N VAL A 94 6.83 -11.92 -6.45
CA VAL A 94 5.74 -12.33 -7.33
C VAL A 94 6.10 -12.39 -8.81
N GLY A 95 7.27 -11.91 -9.21
CA GLY A 95 7.64 -11.83 -10.63
C GLY A 95 7.48 -13.14 -11.39
N LYS A 96 7.93 -14.24 -10.80
CA LYS A 96 7.82 -15.58 -11.40
C LYS A 96 6.37 -16.04 -11.59
N TYR A 97 5.47 -15.58 -10.75
CA TYR A 97 4.06 -15.98 -10.82
C TYR A 97 3.31 -15.23 -11.91
N ARG A 98 3.71 -14.00 -12.22
CA ARG A 98 3.07 -13.22 -13.28
C ARG A 98 3.21 -13.90 -14.63
N ALA A 99 4.38 -14.44 -14.93
CA ALA A 99 4.61 -15.15 -16.16
C ALA A 99 3.77 -16.43 -16.26
N SER A 100 3.45 -17.05 -15.11
CA SER A 100 2.68 -18.30 -15.06
C SER A 100 1.18 -18.10 -15.22
N PHE A 101 0.65 -16.91 -14.92
CA PHE A 101 -0.79 -16.64 -14.88
C PHE A 101 -1.27 -15.66 -15.95
N THR A 102 -0.38 -15.20 -16.80
CA THR A 102 -0.70 -14.37 -17.95
C THR A 102 -0.49 -15.17 -19.25
#